data_01397fe637e77b0731174bd1b5cfd1e4
#
_entry.id   01397fe637e77b0731174bd1b5cfd1e4
#
_cell.length_a   1.000
_cell.length_b   1.000
_cell.length_c   1.000
_cell.angle_alpha   90.00
_cell.angle_beta   90.00
_cell.angle_gamma   90.00
#
_symmetry.space_group_name_H-M   'P 1'
#
loop_
_entity.id
_entity.type
_entity.pdbx_description
1 polymer ?
#
loop_
_entity_poly.entity_id
_entity_poly.type
_entity_poly.pdbx_seq_one_letter_code
_entity_poly.pdbx_strand_id
1 'polypeptide(L)'
;MTRNCIDDLKGKCCIITGGAGVIGTSLVECLARAGVQVAILDLNAELAVKKAQEISLSTGGTVIGLGGNVLEKQSLVDAKKAVNEQVGPVDILINAAGGNNPKATTAVETIEDKDLDHLEGTFFGLEMEAFRKVFDLNFIGTLLPSMVFTHDMIERKRGVILNISSMNSYRPLTRIPAYSAAKASINNFTAWLAVHLARQNIRVNAIAPGFFLTDQNRFLLYDQATGTLSARGNKIIAGTPMKRFGTPDELQGALLYLVSDMSKFVTGIVLPVDGGFSAYSGV
;
A
#
# COMPACT_ATOMS: atom_id res chain seq x y z
N MET A 1 -34.83 -4.63 -9.18
CA MET A 1 -33.83 -3.83 -8.43
C MET A 1 -32.45 -4.12 -9.01
N THR A 2 -31.82 -3.17 -9.66
CA THR A 2 -30.43 -3.29 -10.12
C THR A 2 -29.55 -3.42 -8.90
N ARG A 3 -28.93 -4.59 -8.69
CA ARG A 3 -27.93 -4.82 -7.65
C ARG A 3 -26.79 -3.81 -7.85
N ASN A 4 -26.48 -3.04 -6.82
CA ASN A 4 -25.30 -2.17 -6.87
C ASN A 4 -24.06 -3.06 -6.98
N CYS A 5 -23.13 -2.76 -7.87
CA CYS A 5 -21.98 -3.64 -8.19
C CYS A 5 -21.08 -3.97 -6.99
N ILE A 6 -21.25 -3.28 -5.86
CA ILE A 6 -20.46 -3.44 -4.62
C ILE A 6 -21.31 -3.88 -3.42
N ASP A 7 -22.58 -4.27 -3.62
CA ASP A 7 -23.45 -4.74 -2.53
C ASP A 7 -22.91 -5.98 -1.82
N ASP A 8 -22.07 -6.77 -2.48
CA ASP A 8 -21.37 -7.92 -1.92
C ASP A 8 -20.34 -7.58 -0.85
N LEU A 9 -19.94 -6.30 -0.74
CA LEU A 9 -19.00 -5.82 0.27
C LEU A 9 -19.65 -5.56 1.63
N LYS A 10 -20.95 -5.32 1.67
CA LYS A 10 -21.68 -4.98 2.90
C LYS A 10 -21.52 -6.06 3.97
N GLY A 11 -21.09 -5.65 5.16
CA GLY A 11 -20.91 -6.51 6.32
C GLY A 11 -19.66 -7.41 6.26
N LYS A 12 -18.84 -7.36 5.20
CA LYS A 12 -17.54 -8.03 5.19
C LYS A 12 -16.58 -7.37 6.18
N CYS A 13 -15.71 -8.18 6.78
CA CYS A 13 -14.64 -7.71 7.65
C CYS A 13 -13.34 -7.49 6.85
N CYS A 14 -12.80 -6.29 6.92
CA CYS A 14 -11.51 -5.94 6.33
C CYS A 14 -10.50 -5.54 7.40
N ILE A 15 -9.27 -6.05 7.30
CA ILE A 15 -8.13 -5.50 8.04
C ILE A 15 -7.17 -4.84 7.06
N ILE A 16 -6.68 -3.64 7.42
CA ILE A 16 -5.71 -2.89 6.65
C ILE A 16 -4.49 -2.54 7.48
N THR A 17 -3.31 -3.01 7.08
CA THR A 17 -2.03 -2.67 7.72
C THR A 17 -1.55 -1.31 7.23
N GLY A 18 -0.97 -0.48 8.13
CA GLY A 18 -0.60 0.89 7.78
C GLY A 18 -1.82 1.77 7.46
N GLY A 19 -2.99 1.39 7.98
CA GLY A 19 -4.27 2.03 7.65
C GLY A 19 -4.43 3.45 8.20
N ALA A 20 -3.59 3.87 9.15
CA ALA A 20 -3.57 5.25 9.65
C ALA A 20 -2.73 6.20 8.79
N GLY A 21 -1.97 5.69 7.81
CA GLY A 21 -1.25 6.49 6.83
C GLY A 21 -2.20 7.17 5.82
N VAL A 22 -1.67 8.12 5.03
CA VAL A 22 -2.50 8.95 4.11
C VAL A 22 -3.26 8.09 3.08
N ILE A 23 -2.57 7.19 2.38
CA ILE A 23 -3.23 6.28 1.43
C ILE A 23 -4.15 5.33 2.19
N GLY A 24 -3.67 4.72 3.29
CA GLY A 24 -4.46 3.81 4.11
C GLY A 24 -5.77 4.43 4.57
N THR A 25 -5.76 5.65 5.08
CA THR A 25 -6.96 6.37 5.54
C THR A 25 -7.99 6.54 4.42
N SER A 26 -7.55 6.92 3.21
CA SER A 26 -8.46 7.05 2.05
C SER A 26 -9.09 5.70 1.65
N LEU A 27 -8.32 4.61 1.71
CA LEU A 27 -8.84 3.27 1.44
C LEU A 27 -9.83 2.80 2.51
N VAL A 28 -9.54 3.07 3.79
CA VAL A 28 -10.45 2.77 4.93
C VAL A 28 -11.77 3.52 4.77
N GLU A 29 -11.72 4.81 4.48
CA GLU A 29 -12.91 5.64 4.30
C GLU A 29 -13.79 5.13 3.15
N CYS A 30 -13.19 4.77 2.02
CA CYS A 30 -13.90 4.19 0.88
C CYS A 30 -14.62 2.89 1.26
N LEU A 31 -13.94 1.98 1.95
CA LEU A 31 -14.52 0.69 2.38
C LEU A 31 -15.63 0.89 3.41
N ALA A 32 -15.45 1.78 4.37
CA ALA A 32 -16.48 2.09 5.37
C ALA A 32 -17.76 2.64 4.70
N ARG A 33 -17.63 3.55 3.71
CA ARG A 33 -18.76 4.03 2.90
C ARG A 33 -19.43 2.93 2.08
N ALA A 34 -18.69 1.91 1.67
CA ALA A 34 -19.23 0.73 0.98
C ALA A 34 -19.90 -0.28 1.94
N GLY A 35 -19.93 0.00 3.25
CA GLY A 35 -20.54 -0.86 4.27
C GLY A 35 -19.64 -2.01 4.73
N VAL A 36 -18.33 -1.94 4.46
CA VAL A 36 -17.35 -2.87 5.02
C VAL A 36 -17.03 -2.47 6.46
N GLN A 37 -16.92 -3.45 7.35
CA GLN A 37 -16.43 -3.26 8.71
C GLN A 37 -14.89 -3.30 8.68
N VAL A 38 -14.22 -2.22 9.05
CA VAL A 38 -12.78 -2.07 8.83
C VAL A 38 -12.01 -2.02 10.14
N ALA A 39 -10.96 -2.81 10.24
CA ALA A 39 -9.94 -2.71 11.28
C ALA A 39 -8.68 -2.03 10.71
N ILE A 40 -8.31 -0.89 11.25
CA ILE A 40 -7.03 -0.22 11.02
C ILE A 40 -5.99 -0.88 11.91
N LEU A 41 -4.94 -1.46 11.34
CA LEU A 41 -3.77 -1.93 12.06
C LEU A 41 -2.59 -1.01 11.75
N ASP A 42 -2.04 -0.36 12.75
CA ASP A 42 -0.91 0.54 12.60
C ASP A 42 0.09 0.39 13.75
N LEU A 43 1.36 0.69 13.52
CA LEU A 43 2.37 0.69 14.56
C LEU A 43 2.05 1.74 15.64
N ASN A 44 1.45 2.86 15.24
CA ASN A 44 0.96 3.90 16.15
C ASN A 44 -0.51 3.62 16.52
N ALA A 45 -0.71 2.95 17.65
CA ALA A 45 -2.03 2.58 18.15
C ALA A 45 -2.96 3.78 18.37
N GLU A 46 -2.44 4.87 18.92
CA GLU A 46 -3.23 6.08 19.21
C GLU A 46 -3.74 6.72 17.93
N LEU A 47 -2.88 6.80 16.90
CA LEU A 47 -3.26 7.31 15.58
C LEU A 47 -4.29 6.41 14.91
N ALA A 48 -4.13 5.09 15.02
CA ALA A 48 -5.10 4.12 14.47
C ALA A 48 -6.49 4.30 15.10
N VAL A 49 -6.57 4.41 16.43
CA VAL A 49 -7.82 4.64 17.14
C VAL A 49 -8.45 5.99 16.78
N LYS A 50 -7.65 7.05 16.75
CA LYS A 50 -8.12 8.39 16.34
C LYS A 50 -8.69 8.38 14.93
N LYS A 51 -7.98 7.79 13.94
CA LYS A 51 -8.44 7.70 12.57
C LYS A 51 -9.70 6.85 12.42
N ALA A 52 -9.79 5.75 13.16
CA ALA A 52 -10.99 4.92 13.18
C ALA A 52 -12.23 5.69 13.66
N GLN A 53 -12.10 6.48 14.73
CA GLN A 53 -13.18 7.33 15.26
C GLN A 53 -13.58 8.42 14.25
N GLU A 54 -12.60 9.14 13.69
CA GLU A 54 -12.85 10.18 12.67
C GLU A 54 -13.64 9.62 11.48
N ILE A 55 -13.22 8.45 10.95
CA ILE A 55 -13.85 7.82 9.80
C ILE A 55 -15.23 7.25 10.16
N SER A 56 -15.39 6.60 11.32
CA SER A 56 -16.69 6.11 11.76
C SER A 56 -17.70 7.25 11.85
N LEU A 57 -17.32 8.40 12.41
CA LEU A 57 -18.18 9.58 12.49
C LEU A 57 -18.54 10.17 11.12
N SER A 58 -17.58 10.24 10.20
CA SER A 58 -17.79 10.86 8.89
C SER A 58 -18.53 9.97 7.89
N THR A 59 -18.46 8.65 8.05
CA THR A 59 -19.07 7.69 7.13
C THR A 59 -20.32 7.01 7.66
N GLY A 60 -20.50 7.00 8.99
CA GLY A 60 -21.50 6.16 9.66
C GLY A 60 -21.18 4.66 9.66
N GLY A 61 -19.99 4.29 9.17
CA GLY A 61 -19.52 2.90 9.09
C GLY A 61 -18.84 2.41 10.38
N THR A 62 -18.64 1.11 10.49
CA THR A 62 -17.91 0.49 11.59
C THR A 62 -16.43 0.47 11.28
N VAL A 63 -15.63 1.25 12.00
CA VAL A 63 -14.17 1.25 11.89
C VAL A 63 -13.56 1.16 13.29
N ILE A 64 -12.63 0.23 13.49
CA ILE A 64 -11.85 0.09 14.73
C ILE A 64 -10.38 0.35 14.46
N GLY A 65 -9.65 0.82 15.48
CA GLY A 65 -8.22 1.06 15.42
C GLY A 65 -7.47 0.16 16.39
N LEU A 66 -6.42 -0.49 15.91
CA LEU A 66 -5.58 -1.41 16.67
C LEU A 66 -4.10 -1.07 16.48
N GLY A 67 -3.32 -1.19 17.55
CA GLY A 67 -1.87 -1.19 17.49
C GLY A 67 -1.33 -2.53 17.04
N GLY A 68 -0.29 -2.53 16.18
CA GLY A 68 0.39 -3.76 15.85
C GLY A 68 1.58 -3.57 14.93
N ASN A 69 2.58 -4.44 15.12
CA ASN A 69 3.81 -4.44 14.35
C ASN A 69 3.75 -5.55 13.27
N VAL A 70 3.76 -5.15 12.01
CA VAL A 70 3.69 -6.09 10.86
C VAL A 70 4.92 -6.99 10.72
N LEU A 71 6.00 -6.69 11.45
CA LEU A 71 7.22 -7.49 11.48
C LEU A 71 7.25 -8.49 12.66
N GLU A 72 6.22 -8.49 13.51
CA GLU A 72 6.16 -9.36 14.68
C GLU A 72 4.93 -10.28 14.61
N LYS A 73 5.19 -11.58 14.43
CA LYS A 73 4.12 -12.56 14.27
C LYS A 73 3.13 -12.57 15.43
N GLN A 74 3.62 -12.47 16.68
CA GLN A 74 2.76 -12.49 17.87
C GLN A 74 1.84 -11.26 17.89
N SER A 75 2.35 -10.07 17.57
CA SER A 75 1.57 -8.84 17.46
C SER A 75 0.42 -8.98 16.45
N LEU A 76 0.66 -9.65 15.32
CA LEU A 76 -0.36 -9.92 14.31
C LEU A 76 -1.40 -10.96 14.78
N VAL A 77 -0.98 -11.97 15.53
CA VAL A 77 -1.89 -12.97 16.11
C VAL A 77 -2.82 -12.32 17.13
N ASP A 78 -2.29 -11.44 17.98
CA ASP A 78 -3.07 -10.70 18.99
C ASP A 78 -4.05 -9.73 18.30
N ALA A 79 -3.60 -9.03 17.27
CA ALA A 79 -4.47 -8.19 16.46
C ALA A 79 -5.59 -8.98 15.77
N LYS A 80 -5.28 -10.15 15.19
CA LYS A 80 -6.29 -11.04 14.59
C LYS A 80 -7.35 -11.44 15.59
N LYS A 81 -6.95 -11.83 16.81
CA LYS A 81 -7.88 -12.19 17.89
C LYS A 81 -8.80 -11.01 18.21
N ALA A 82 -8.25 -9.82 18.40
CA ALA A 82 -9.03 -8.61 18.69
C ALA A 82 -10.00 -8.25 17.55
N VAL A 83 -9.60 -8.40 16.28
CA VAL A 83 -10.49 -8.18 15.13
C VAL A 83 -11.63 -9.19 15.13
N ASN A 84 -11.34 -10.49 15.35
CA ASN A 84 -12.35 -11.53 15.34
C ASN A 84 -13.38 -11.37 16.47
N GLU A 85 -12.97 -10.86 17.61
CA GLU A 85 -13.85 -10.57 18.75
C GLU A 85 -14.73 -9.32 18.54
N GLN A 86 -14.19 -8.28 17.91
CA GLN A 86 -14.89 -6.98 17.81
C GLN A 86 -15.65 -6.79 16.51
N VAL A 87 -15.20 -7.39 15.42
CA VAL A 87 -15.71 -7.17 14.06
C VAL A 87 -16.16 -8.49 13.44
N GLY A 88 -15.33 -9.51 13.53
CA GLY A 88 -15.58 -10.83 12.94
C GLY A 88 -14.39 -11.35 12.14
N PRO A 89 -14.51 -12.56 11.60
CA PRO A 89 -13.42 -13.19 10.86
C PRO A 89 -13.10 -12.44 9.56
N VAL A 90 -11.81 -12.29 9.27
CA VAL A 90 -11.30 -11.45 8.18
C VAL A 90 -11.69 -12.01 6.81
N ASP A 91 -12.45 -11.24 6.01
CA ASP A 91 -12.79 -11.52 4.60
C ASP A 91 -11.82 -10.86 3.63
N ILE A 92 -11.28 -9.69 3.99
CA ILE A 92 -10.41 -8.87 3.14
C ILE A 92 -9.18 -8.47 3.95
N LEU A 93 -8.00 -8.75 3.40
CA LEU A 93 -6.73 -8.24 3.93
C LEU A 93 -6.14 -7.23 2.94
N ILE A 94 -5.79 -6.04 3.43
CA ILE A 94 -5.07 -5.05 2.64
C ILE A 94 -3.70 -4.81 3.29
N ASN A 95 -2.64 -5.20 2.60
CA ASN A 95 -1.28 -4.97 3.01
C ASN A 95 -0.81 -3.61 2.48
N ALA A 96 -0.96 -2.55 3.32
CA ALA A 96 -0.58 -1.19 2.95
C ALA A 96 0.53 -0.59 3.83
N ALA A 97 1.00 -1.32 4.84
CA ALA A 97 2.18 -0.91 5.60
C ALA A 97 3.42 -0.88 4.70
N GLY A 98 4.19 0.20 4.79
CA GLY A 98 5.38 0.37 3.98
C GLY A 98 5.96 1.77 4.11
N GLY A 99 7.15 1.96 3.56
CA GLY A 99 7.83 3.25 3.59
C GLY A 99 9.27 3.15 3.11
N ASN A 100 9.96 4.28 3.08
CA ASN A 100 11.36 4.38 2.72
C ASN A 100 12.17 4.99 3.87
N ASN A 101 13.49 4.90 3.79
CA ASN A 101 14.43 5.47 4.77
C ASN A 101 15.49 6.31 4.03
N PRO A 102 15.75 7.56 4.46
CA PRO A 102 16.77 8.40 3.85
C PRO A 102 18.17 7.75 3.79
N LYS A 103 18.56 6.94 4.77
CA LYS A 103 19.84 6.23 4.83
C LYS A 103 19.93 5.03 3.85
N ALA A 104 18.81 4.59 3.28
CA ALA A 104 18.74 3.61 2.20
C ALA A 104 18.51 4.30 0.83
N THR A 105 18.87 5.60 0.73
CA THR A 105 18.62 6.44 -0.44
C THR A 105 19.92 7.08 -0.88
N THR A 106 20.25 7.03 -2.19
CA THR A 106 21.44 7.73 -2.70
C THR A 106 21.19 9.23 -2.80
N ALA A 107 22.26 10.03 -2.65
CA ALA A 107 22.20 11.48 -2.85
C ALA A 107 22.09 11.83 -4.34
N VAL A 108 22.77 11.05 -5.20
CA VAL A 108 22.81 11.25 -6.66
C VAL A 108 21.93 10.22 -7.39
N GLU A 109 21.52 10.53 -8.59
CA GLU A 109 20.75 9.61 -9.46
C GLU A 109 21.68 8.71 -10.29
N THR A 110 22.79 9.26 -10.76
CA THR A 110 23.86 8.61 -11.52
C THR A 110 25.20 9.06 -10.94
N ILE A 111 26.21 8.21 -11.03
CA ILE A 111 27.57 8.55 -10.63
C ILE A 111 28.23 9.24 -11.83
N GLU A 112 28.72 10.43 -11.63
CA GLU A 112 29.48 11.21 -12.61
C GLU A 112 30.95 11.35 -12.17
N ASP A 113 31.85 11.80 -13.06
CA ASP A 113 33.29 11.94 -12.75
C ASP A 113 33.55 12.79 -11.51
N LYS A 114 32.75 13.82 -11.25
CA LYS A 114 32.82 14.67 -10.05
C LYS A 114 32.53 13.96 -8.73
N ASP A 115 31.87 12.79 -8.77
CA ASP A 115 31.47 12.02 -7.60
C ASP A 115 32.52 10.98 -7.20
N LEU A 116 33.55 10.74 -8.04
CA LEU A 116 34.51 9.64 -7.85
C LEU A 116 35.38 9.79 -6.59
N ASP A 117 35.64 11.02 -6.15
CA ASP A 117 36.40 11.31 -4.93
C ASP A 117 35.52 11.26 -3.66
N HIS A 118 34.17 11.19 -3.81
CA HIS A 118 33.17 11.25 -2.72
C HIS A 118 32.02 10.27 -2.96
N LEU A 119 32.31 8.96 -2.87
CA LEU A 119 31.36 7.90 -3.16
C LEU A 119 30.34 7.65 -2.05
N GLU A 120 30.47 8.28 -0.89
CA GLU A 120 29.57 8.13 0.26
C GLU A 120 28.13 8.56 -0.02
N GLY A 121 27.89 9.44 -0.99
CA GLY A 121 26.57 9.86 -1.46
C GLY A 121 25.96 8.95 -2.54
N THR A 122 26.67 7.92 -2.96
CA THR A 122 26.29 7.04 -4.07
C THR A 122 25.83 5.67 -3.57
N PHE A 123 25.76 4.68 -4.48
CA PHE A 123 25.49 3.28 -4.14
C PHE A 123 26.45 2.73 -3.06
N PHE A 124 27.71 3.15 -3.08
CA PHE A 124 28.75 2.64 -2.16
C PHE A 124 28.56 3.12 -0.71
N GLY A 125 27.81 4.21 -0.47
CA GLY A 125 27.52 4.73 0.87
C GLY A 125 26.17 4.29 1.45
N LEU A 126 25.46 3.35 0.83
CA LEU A 126 24.19 2.85 1.36
C LEU A 126 24.41 2.06 2.66
N GLU A 127 23.69 2.45 3.72
CA GLU A 127 23.71 1.73 4.99
C GLU A 127 22.90 0.42 4.89
N MET A 128 23.57 -0.74 5.02
CA MET A 128 22.94 -2.06 4.88
C MET A 128 21.83 -2.31 5.90
N GLU A 129 21.97 -1.79 7.12
CA GLU A 129 20.92 -1.91 8.15
C GLU A 129 19.66 -1.12 7.76
N ALA A 130 19.81 0.08 7.23
CA ALA A 130 18.71 0.88 6.71
C ALA A 130 18.07 0.22 5.48
N PHE A 131 18.90 -0.37 4.59
CA PHE A 131 18.43 -1.14 3.45
C PHE A 131 17.55 -2.31 3.87
N ARG A 132 18.01 -3.12 4.85
CA ARG A 132 17.25 -4.24 5.41
C ARG A 132 15.93 -3.76 6.02
N LYS A 133 15.94 -2.72 6.84
CA LYS A 133 14.72 -2.17 7.46
C LYS A 133 13.67 -1.76 6.42
N VAL A 134 14.09 -1.12 5.32
CA VAL A 134 13.18 -0.76 4.23
C VAL A 134 12.64 -2.01 3.54
N PHE A 135 13.51 -2.99 3.24
CA PHE A 135 13.11 -4.22 2.59
C PHE A 135 12.14 -5.02 3.48
N ASP A 136 12.47 -5.20 4.75
CA ASP A 136 11.66 -5.93 5.71
C ASP A 136 10.29 -5.28 5.90
N LEU A 137 10.24 -3.96 6.14
CA LEU A 137 8.97 -3.27 6.33
C LEU A 137 8.05 -3.46 5.13
N ASN A 138 8.56 -3.34 3.91
CA ASN A 138 7.73 -3.44 2.72
C ASN A 138 7.40 -4.88 2.34
N PHE A 139 8.38 -5.81 2.36
CA PHE A 139 8.16 -7.18 1.91
C PHE A 139 7.74 -8.12 3.05
N ILE A 140 8.49 -8.20 4.15
CA ILE A 140 8.11 -9.05 5.29
C ILE A 140 6.83 -8.51 5.94
N GLY A 141 6.66 -7.17 6.00
CA GLY A 141 5.42 -6.53 6.43
C GLY A 141 4.21 -6.74 5.51
N THR A 142 4.38 -7.38 4.36
CA THR A 142 3.31 -7.91 3.49
C THR A 142 3.15 -9.42 3.68
N LEU A 143 4.25 -10.15 3.80
CA LEU A 143 4.29 -11.60 3.93
C LEU A 143 3.67 -12.08 5.26
N LEU A 144 4.14 -11.56 6.40
CA LEU A 144 3.68 -12.00 7.72
C LEU A 144 2.18 -11.76 7.96
N PRO A 145 1.61 -10.57 7.67
CA PRO A 145 0.17 -10.38 7.77
C PRO A 145 -0.61 -11.34 6.86
N SER A 146 -0.12 -11.59 5.64
CA SER A 146 -0.74 -12.58 4.74
C SER A 146 -0.75 -13.98 5.37
N MET A 147 0.32 -14.41 6.03
CA MET A 147 0.37 -15.70 6.73
C MET A 147 -0.62 -15.77 7.89
N VAL A 148 -0.80 -14.69 8.65
CA VAL A 148 -1.64 -14.70 9.87
C VAL A 148 -3.12 -14.55 9.54
N PHE A 149 -3.49 -13.55 8.76
CA PHE A 149 -4.90 -13.20 8.52
C PHE A 149 -5.60 -14.11 7.49
N THR A 150 -4.83 -14.78 6.60
CA THR A 150 -5.40 -15.70 5.61
C THR A 150 -6.00 -16.97 6.25
N HIS A 151 -5.67 -17.32 7.50
CA HIS A 151 -6.26 -18.48 8.17
C HIS A 151 -7.79 -18.45 8.17
N ASP A 152 -8.42 -17.32 8.49
CA ASP A 152 -9.88 -17.19 8.49
C ASP A 152 -10.48 -17.38 7.09
N MET A 153 -9.74 -16.97 6.07
CA MET A 153 -10.16 -17.14 4.67
C MET A 153 -10.06 -18.60 4.22
N ILE A 154 -9.01 -19.33 4.64
CA ILE A 154 -8.84 -20.76 4.34
C ILE A 154 -9.97 -21.59 4.97
N GLU A 155 -10.28 -21.36 6.24
CA GLU A 155 -11.33 -22.06 6.95
C GLU A 155 -12.71 -21.89 6.28
N ARG A 156 -12.96 -20.70 5.74
CA ARG A 156 -14.24 -20.37 5.09
C ARG A 156 -14.22 -20.54 3.57
N LYS A 157 -13.08 -20.93 2.98
CA LYS A 157 -12.86 -21.09 1.53
C LYS A 157 -13.31 -19.86 0.73
N ARG A 158 -13.03 -18.68 1.23
CA ARG A 158 -13.31 -17.40 0.57
C ARG A 158 -12.46 -16.29 1.17
N GLY A 159 -12.04 -15.37 0.34
CA GLY A 159 -11.31 -14.18 0.81
C GLY A 159 -10.68 -13.40 -0.32
N VAL A 160 -10.20 -12.22 0.04
CA VAL A 160 -9.45 -11.35 -0.88
C VAL A 160 -8.24 -10.77 -0.16
N ILE A 161 -7.08 -10.87 -0.80
CA ILE A 161 -5.85 -10.20 -0.37
C ILE A 161 -5.53 -9.14 -1.41
N LEU A 162 -5.33 -7.91 -0.97
CA LEU A 162 -4.88 -6.80 -1.78
C LEU A 162 -3.57 -6.23 -1.25
N ASN A 163 -2.52 -6.30 -2.05
CA ASN A 163 -1.23 -5.76 -1.69
C ASN A 163 -1.04 -4.34 -2.27
N ILE A 164 -0.48 -3.43 -1.50
CA ILE A 164 -0.08 -2.12 -2.02
C ILE A 164 1.39 -2.20 -2.46
N SER A 165 1.57 -2.37 -3.77
CA SER A 165 2.85 -2.32 -4.45
C SER A 165 3.27 -0.86 -4.73
N SER A 166 3.89 -0.61 -5.86
CA SER A 166 4.26 0.73 -6.35
C SER A 166 4.59 0.64 -7.84
N MET A 167 4.45 1.74 -8.57
CA MET A 167 4.98 1.85 -9.93
C MET A 167 6.49 1.57 -9.99
N ASN A 168 7.22 1.76 -8.87
CA ASN A 168 8.65 1.44 -8.72
C ASN A 168 8.96 -0.06 -8.88
N SER A 169 7.96 -0.92 -8.75
CA SER A 169 8.10 -2.35 -9.00
C SER A 169 8.25 -2.69 -10.49
N TYR A 170 7.80 -1.79 -11.37
CA TYR A 170 7.93 -1.90 -12.83
C TYR A 170 9.15 -1.13 -13.35
N ARG A 171 9.35 0.08 -12.83
CA ARG A 171 10.45 0.98 -13.20
C ARG A 171 11.07 1.55 -11.93
N PRO A 172 12.25 1.05 -11.52
CA PRO A 172 12.89 1.52 -10.29
C PRO A 172 13.25 3.01 -10.43
N LEU A 173 12.91 3.77 -9.39
CA LEU A 173 13.41 5.14 -9.30
C LEU A 173 14.90 5.14 -8.94
N THR A 174 15.63 6.08 -9.48
CA THR A 174 17.10 6.14 -9.46
C THR A 174 17.70 6.13 -8.06
N ARG A 175 17.03 6.70 -7.04
CA ARG A 175 17.64 6.96 -5.73
C ARG A 175 17.23 5.99 -4.61
N ILE A 176 16.27 5.11 -4.82
CA ILE A 176 15.64 4.30 -3.75
C ILE A 176 15.67 2.79 -4.06
N PRO A 177 16.88 2.18 -4.14
CA PRO A 177 17.01 0.79 -4.58
C PRO A 177 16.33 -0.21 -3.64
N ALA A 178 16.43 -0.02 -2.31
CA ALA A 178 15.83 -0.91 -1.33
C ALA A 178 14.29 -0.97 -1.47
N TYR A 179 13.66 0.20 -1.58
CA TYR A 179 12.21 0.30 -1.74
C TYR A 179 11.74 -0.31 -3.06
N SER A 180 12.43 0.01 -4.17
CA SER A 180 12.07 -0.53 -5.49
C SER A 180 12.20 -2.05 -5.54
N ALA A 181 13.27 -2.62 -4.99
CA ALA A 181 13.46 -4.06 -4.91
C ALA A 181 12.39 -4.74 -4.05
N ALA A 182 12.06 -4.17 -2.87
CA ALA A 182 11.01 -4.71 -2.02
C ALA A 182 9.63 -4.68 -2.71
N LYS A 183 9.29 -3.60 -3.41
CA LYS A 183 8.02 -3.49 -4.16
C LYS A 183 7.97 -4.44 -5.37
N ALA A 184 9.09 -4.69 -6.04
CA ALA A 184 9.17 -5.73 -7.08
C ALA A 184 8.95 -7.14 -6.50
N SER A 185 9.48 -7.41 -5.30
CA SER A 185 9.25 -8.66 -4.58
C SER A 185 7.76 -8.86 -4.22
N ILE A 186 7.02 -7.79 -3.90
CA ILE A 186 5.57 -7.84 -3.67
C ILE A 186 4.83 -8.28 -4.95
N ASN A 187 5.22 -7.79 -6.12
CA ASN A 187 4.58 -8.21 -7.39
C ASN A 187 4.75 -9.71 -7.63
N ASN A 188 5.96 -10.22 -7.47
CA ASN A 188 6.24 -11.64 -7.61
C ASN A 188 5.48 -12.47 -6.58
N PHE A 189 5.51 -12.06 -5.30
CA PHE A 189 4.77 -12.71 -4.23
C PHE A 189 3.26 -12.71 -4.47
N THR A 190 2.68 -11.61 -4.97
CA THR A 190 1.25 -11.53 -5.33
C THR A 190 0.87 -12.60 -6.34
N ALA A 191 1.65 -12.74 -7.41
CA ALA A 191 1.41 -13.74 -8.44
C ALA A 191 1.54 -15.17 -7.90
N TRP A 192 2.59 -15.45 -7.11
CA TRP A 192 2.80 -16.74 -6.49
C TRP A 192 1.67 -17.12 -5.53
N LEU A 193 1.30 -16.19 -4.62
CA LEU A 193 0.27 -16.43 -3.60
C LEU A 193 -1.12 -16.60 -4.24
N ALA A 194 -1.40 -15.90 -5.33
CA ALA A 194 -2.64 -16.03 -6.09
C ALA A 194 -2.84 -17.47 -6.61
N VAL A 195 -1.79 -18.06 -7.17
CA VAL A 195 -1.81 -19.45 -7.64
C VAL A 195 -1.95 -20.43 -6.47
N HIS A 196 -1.21 -20.18 -5.39
CA HIS A 196 -1.18 -21.05 -4.21
C HIS A 196 -2.54 -21.13 -3.51
N LEU A 197 -3.29 -20.02 -3.46
CA LEU A 197 -4.58 -19.93 -2.77
C LEU A 197 -5.82 -20.11 -3.68
N ALA A 198 -5.64 -20.19 -4.99
CA ALA A 198 -6.75 -20.21 -5.96
C ALA A 198 -7.81 -21.31 -5.68
N ARG A 199 -7.37 -22.51 -5.32
CA ARG A 199 -8.28 -23.63 -4.99
C ARG A 199 -9.07 -23.45 -3.68
N GLN A 200 -8.72 -22.47 -2.89
CA GLN A 200 -9.45 -22.07 -1.68
C GLN A 200 -10.40 -20.90 -1.92
N ASN A 201 -10.63 -20.51 -3.20
CA ASN A 201 -11.43 -19.37 -3.59
C ASN A 201 -10.97 -18.06 -2.94
N ILE A 202 -9.66 -17.91 -2.75
CA ILE A 202 -9.03 -16.69 -2.26
C ILE A 202 -8.33 -16.03 -3.43
N ARG A 203 -8.68 -14.76 -3.71
CA ARG A 203 -8.04 -13.96 -4.75
C ARG A 203 -6.93 -13.10 -4.14
N VAL A 204 -5.84 -12.97 -4.85
CA VAL A 204 -4.70 -12.14 -4.43
C VAL A 204 -4.31 -11.24 -5.59
N ASN A 205 -4.38 -9.93 -5.38
CA ASN A 205 -4.01 -8.93 -6.37
C ASN A 205 -3.21 -7.81 -5.72
N ALA A 206 -2.67 -6.91 -6.52
CA ALA A 206 -2.02 -5.71 -6.01
C ALA A 206 -2.45 -4.46 -6.79
N ILE A 207 -2.39 -3.31 -6.12
CA ILE A 207 -2.39 -1.98 -6.75
C ILE A 207 -0.96 -1.46 -6.71
N ALA A 208 -0.51 -0.84 -7.80
CA ALA A 208 0.77 -0.17 -7.91
C ALA A 208 0.55 1.34 -8.07
N PRO A 209 0.48 2.11 -6.96
CA PRO A 209 0.31 3.55 -7.01
C PRO A 209 1.52 4.24 -7.66
N GLY A 210 1.24 5.30 -8.43
CA GLY A 210 2.23 6.25 -8.92
C GLY A 210 2.56 7.34 -7.89
N PHE A 211 2.70 8.55 -8.36
CA PHE A 211 2.94 9.71 -7.50
C PHE A 211 1.63 10.36 -7.07
N PHE A 212 1.29 10.18 -5.81
CA PHE A 212 0.11 10.78 -5.18
C PHE A 212 0.52 11.96 -4.31
N LEU A 213 -0.15 13.10 -4.47
CA LEU A 213 0.07 14.25 -3.63
C LEU A 213 -0.59 14.03 -2.26
N THR A 214 0.21 14.19 -1.21
CA THR A 214 -0.23 14.08 0.18
C THR A 214 0.38 15.23 0.99
N ASP A 215 -0.22 15.56 2.12
CA ASP A 215 0.36 16.57 3.01
C ASP A 215 1.76 16.16 3.50
N GLN A 216 2.02 14.86 3.63
CA GLN A 216 3.32 14.33 4.05
C GLN A 216 4.43 14.50 3.00
N ASN A 217 4.11 14.59 1.70
CA ASN A 217 5.13 14.71 0.64
C ASN A 217 5.08 16.04 -0.11
N ARG A 218 4.12 16.92 0.20
CA ARG A 218 3.92 18.20 -0.46
C ARG A 218 5.20 19.06 -0.45
N PHE A 219 5.91 19.09 0.69
CA PHE A 219 7.15 19.84 0.84
C PHE A 219 8.30 19.35 -0.06
N LEU A 220 8.24 18.09 -0.54
CA LEU A 220 9.22 17.54 -1.50
C LEU A 220 8.88 17.89 -2.95
N LEU A 221 7.60 18.16 -3.22
CA LEU A 221 7.06 18.31 -4.57
C LEU A 221 6.79 19.76 -4.94
N TYR A 222 6.61 20.62 -3.94
CA TYR A 222 6.40 22.06 -4.09
C TYR A 222 7.40 22.84 -3.28
N ASP A 223 7.89 23.92 -3.86
CA ASP A 223 8.67 24.94 -3.16
C ASP A 223 7.73 25.70 -2.20
N GLN A 224 8.10 25.75 -0.91
CA GLN A 224 7.24 26.32 0.12
C GLN A 224 7.16 27.85 0.06
N ALA A 225 8.17 28.52 -0.50
CA ALA A 225 8.21 29.97 -0.59
C ALA A 225 7.41 30.49 -1.79
N THR A 226 7.47 29.79 -2.92
CA THR A 226 6.83 30.24 -4.17
C THR A 226 5.52 29.54 -4.48
N GLY A 227 5.24 28.39 -3.85
CA GLY A 227 4.09 27.54 -4.17
C GLY A 227 4.17 26.84 -5.53
N THR A 228 5.30 26.98 -6.24
CA THR A 228 5.53 26.33 -7.54
C THR A 228 6.09 24.93 -7.35
N LEU A 229 6.08 24.13 -8.41
CA LEU A 229 6.67 22.79 -8.38
C LEU A 229 8.19 22.87 -8.09
N SER A 230 8.67 22.06 -7.18
CA SER A 230 10.12 21.84 -6.99
C SER A 230 10.75 21.20 -8.24
N ALA A 231 12.08 21.21 -8.33
CA ALA A 231 12.80 20.51 -9.41
C ALA A 231 12.37 19.02 -9.50
N ARG A 232 12.19 18.37 -8.35
CA ARG A 232 11.69 16.99 -8.25
C ARG A 232 10.23 16.89 -8.74
N GLY A 233 9.36 17.81 -8.33
CA GLY A 233 7.97 17.85 -8.77
C GLY A 233 7.86 18.00 -10.28
N ASN A 234 8.63 18.92 -10.88
CA ASN A 234 8.67 19.12 -12.32
C ASN A 234 9.13 17.85 -13.07
N LYS A 235 10.17 17.18 -12.58
CA LYS A 235 10.69 15.94 -13.18
C LYS A 235 9.64 14.82 -13.17
N ILE A 236 8.90 14.67 -12.06
CA ILE A 236 7.82 13.69 -11.94
C ILE A 236 6.69 14.01 -12.91
N ILE A 237 6.23 15.25 -12.95
CA ILE A 237 5.14 15.69 -13.85
C ILE A 237 5.57 15.53 -15.32
N ALA A 238 6.83 15.85 -15.66
CA ALA A 238 7.35 15.66 -17.00
C ALA A 238 7.27 14.18 -17.44
N GLY A 239 7.59 13.24 -16.51
CA GLY A 239 7.52 11.80 -16.74
C GLY A 239 6.12 11.18 -16.61
N THR A 240 5.11 11.95 -16.17
CA THR A 240 3.74 11.46 -16.02
C THR A 240 2.88 11.94 -17.20
N PRO A 241 2.37 11.04 -18.08
CA PRO A 241 1.55 11.43 -19.25
C PRO A 241 0.33 12.27 -18.90
N MET A 242 -0.38 11.99 -17.78
CA MET A 242 -1.50 12.80 -17.31
C MET A 242 -1.13 14.17 -16.75
N LYS A 243 0.18 14.51 -16.68
CA LYS A 243 0.72 15.83 -16.33
C LYS A 243 0.24 16.38 -14.98
N ARG A 244 -0.04 15.51 -14.03
CA ARG A 244 -0.42 15.86 -12.66
C ARG A 244 -0.05 14.74 -11.68
N PHE A 245 -0.07 15.05 -10.40
CA PHE A 245 -0.10 14.05 -9.34
C PHE A 245 -1.50 13.44 -9.22
N GLY A 246 -1.59 12.19 -8.75
CA GLY A 246 -2.83 11.61 -8.31
C GLY A 246 -3.23 12.11 -6.92
N THR A 247 -4.51 11.97 -6.57
CA THR A 247 -5.04 12.17 -5.23
C THR A 247 -5.42 10.82 -4.62
N PRO A 248 -5.29 10.60 -3.29
CA PRO A 248 -5.51 9.30 -2.67
C PRO A 248 -6.87 8.66 -2.98
N ASP A 249 -7.90 9.45 -3.21
CA ASP A 249 -9.24 9.02 -3.61
C ASP A 249 -9.29 8.36 -4.99
N GLU A 250 -8.35 8.68 -5.89
CA GLU A 250 -8.28 8.06 -7.23
C GLU A 250 -7.83 6.58 -7.17
N LEU A 251 -7.39 6.09 -6.02
CA LEU A 251 -7.14 4.65 -5.78
C LEU A 251 -8.42 3.88 -5.46
N GLN A 252 -9.49 4.56 -5.03
CA GLN A 252 -10.70 3.93 -4.50
C GLN A 252 -11.44 3.09 -5.54
N GLY A 253 -11.46 3.53 -6.81
CA GLY A 253 -12.07 2.75 -7.90
C GLY A 253 -11.37 1.41 -8.12
N ALA A 254 -10.03 1.41 -8.15
CA ALA A 254 -9.23 0.20 -8.28
C ALA A 254 -9.39 -0.71 -7.04
N LEU A 255 -9.44 -0.14 -5.83
CA LEU A 255 -9.72 -0.85 -4.60
C LEU A 255 -11.05 -1.59 -4.68
N LEU A 256 -12.16 -0.88 -4.89
CA LEU A 256 -13.51 -1.47 -4.93
C LEU A 256 -13.62 -2.55 -6.01
N TYR A 257 -13.05 -2.32 -7.19
CA TYR A 257 -13.00 -3.33 -8.25
C TYR A 257 -12.30 -4.61 -7.78
N LEU A 258 -11.10 -4.49 -7.20
CA LEU A 258 -10.30 -5.67 -6.85
C LEU A 258 -10.79 -6.42 -5.60
N VAL A 259 -11.48 -5.75 -4.67
CA VAL A 259 -11.98 -6.43 -3.46
C VAL A 259 -13.42 -6.93 -3.58
N SER A 260 -14.20 -6.47 -4.56
CA SER A 260 -15.59 -6.89 -4.79
C SER A 260 -15.71 -8.05 -5.76
N ASP A 261 -16.94 -8.50 -5.92
CA ASP A 261 -17.33 -9.53 -6.87
C ASP A 261 -17.22 -9.10 -8.35
N MET A 262 -16.99 -7.81 -8.63
CA MET A 262 -16.71 -7.33 -10.00
C MET A 262 -15.45 -7.98 -10.60
N SER A 263 -14.53 -8.44 -9.77
CA SER A 263 -13.25 -9.05 -10.16
C SER A 263 -13.15 -10.54 -9.79
N LYS A 264 -14.29 -11.29 -9.77
CA LYS A 264 -14.32 -12.70 -9.37
C LYS A 264 -13.35 -13.61 -10.11
N PHE A 265 -13.03 -13.31 -11.36
CA PHE A 265 -12.12 -14.09 -12.19
C PHE A 265 -10.75 -13.41 -12.37
N VAL A 266 -10.43 -12.45 -11.49
CA VAL A 266 -9.17 -11.70 -11.50
C VAL A 266 -8.37 -12.06 -10.26
N THR A 267 -7.22 -12.70 -10.45
CA THR A 267 -6.24 -13.02 -9.41
C THR A 267 -4.83 -13.03 -10.00
N GLY A 268 -3.84 -12.63 -9.22
CA GLY A 268 -2.42 -12.61 -9.59
C GLY A 268 -1.98 -11.37 -10.38
N ILE A 269 -2.85 -10.36 -10.54
CA ILE A 269 -2.48 -9.14 -11.26
C ILE A 269 -1.93 -8.06 -10.33
N VAL A 270 -1.15 -7.17 -10.92
CA VAL A 270 -0.74 -5.90 -10.32
C VAL A 270 -1.28 -4.78 -11.22
N LEU A 271 -2.16 -3.96 -10.68
CA LEU A 271 -2.84 -2.88 -11.40
C LEU A 271 -2.13 -1.54 -11.16
N PRO A 272 -1.44 -0.96 -12.15
CA PRO A 272 -0.90 0.39 -12.04
C PRO A 272 -2.01 1.43 -11.97
N VAL A 273 -1.89 2.37 -11.02
CA VAL A 273 -2.71 3.58 -10.93
C VAL A 273 -1.73 4.74 -10.79
N ASP A 274 -1.19 5.23 -11.90
CA ASP A 274 0.01 6.06 -11.92
C ASP A 274 0.02 7.17 -12.97
N GLY A 275 -1.13 7.46 -13.57
CA GLY A 275 -1.25 8.47 -14.62
C GLY A 275 -0.45 8.16 -15.89
N GLY A 276 -0.13 6.88 -16.10
CA GLY A 276 0.64 6.40 -17.26
C GLY A 276 2.16 6.42 -17.06
N PHE A 277 2.65 6.73 -15.85
CA PHE A 277 4.09 6.87 -15.60
C PHE A 277 4.87 5.59 -15.96
N SER A 278 4.41 4.41 -15.53
CA SER A 278 5.09 3.15 -15.82
C SER A 278 5.01 2.71 -17.30
N ALA A 279 4.02 3.19 -18.03
CA ALA A 279 3.83 2.89 -19.46
C ALA A 279 4.66 3.80 -20.38
N TYR A 280 5.04 5.00 -19.89
CA TYR A 280 5.72 6.01 -20.71
C TYR A 280 7.19 5.68 -20.94
N SER A 281 7.58 5.61 -22.21
CA SER A 281 8.96 5.31 -22.62
C SER A 281 9.91 6.51 -22.65
N GLY A 282 9.38 7.72 -22.49
CA GLY A 282 10.16 8.96 -22.55
C GLY A 282 10.13 9.67 -23.92
N VAL A 283 9.51 9.07 -24.93
CA VAL A 283 9.38 9.61 -26.29
C VAL A 283 7.94 9.52 -26.79
#